data_c9de7592734151e89207a2a28953e51f
#
_entry.id   c9de7592734151e89207a2a28953e51f
#
_cell.length_a   1.000
_cell.length_b   1.000
_cell.length_c   1.000
_cell.angle_alpha   90.00
_cell.angle_beta   90.00
_cell.angle_gamma   90.00
#
_symmetry.space_group_name_H-M   'P 1'
#
loop_
_entity.id
_entity.type
_entity.pdbx_description
1 polymer ?
#
loop_
_entity_poly.entity_id
_entity_poly.type
_entity_poly.pdbx_seq_one_letter_code
_entity_poly.pdbx_strand_id
1 'polypeptide(L)'
;RYVSPSIFVLTNLFRDQMDRYGEIYTTYDKILTGIRMHPDALVIANGDAPIFNSKELKNKVVYYGFADKEEEDQKAPANTDGLLCPHCHHILHFKYRTYSNLGKYFCPECGFKRPELTYSLNQISSQSPQSSVFEIDGAKVELHIGGTYNIYNALAAYSVGRALGLSGDESARALSDNDEKVFGRQEVINIDDKQTTLILVKNPVGLDQVLEMISTDKEPFSLAVLLNANYADGIDTSWIWDGNFEGLPFDRIPSVLTGGERYKDITFRLQVAGVPEKNFSQREKLEDVVSFIKQMPTNHVYVLATYTAVLQLRKLLSEQGYIKGGMD
;
A
#
# COMPACT_ATOMS: atom_id res chain seq x y z
N ARG A 1 -7.76 26.16 -0.91
CA ARG A 1 -8.05 27.61 -0.84
C ARG A 1 -6.82 28.48 -1.13
N TYR A 2 -5.62 27.99 -0.94
CA TYR A 2 -4.38 28.77 -1.02
C TYR A 2 -3.55 28.50 -2.30
N VAL A 3 -3.92 27.50 -3.07
CA VAL A 3 -3.22 27.07 -4.28
C VAL A 3 -4.24 26.86 -5.40
N SER A 4 -3.90 27.24 -6.63
CA SER A 4 -4.69 26.93 -7.84
C SER A 4 -3.97 25.83 -8.61
N PRO A 5 -4.28 24.55 -8.35
CA PRO A 5 -3.63 23.45 -9.04
C PRO A 5 -4.10 23.36 -10.49
N SER A 6 -3.19 23.04 -11.38
CA SER A 6 -3.50 22.71 -12.78
C SER A 6 -3.79 21.23 -13.00
N ILE A 7 -3.35 20.38 -12.08
CA ILE A 7 -3.55 18.92 -12.11
C ILE A 7 -3.91 18.41 -10.73
N PHE A 8 -4.94 17.58 -10.65
CA PHE A 8 -5.25 16.74 -9.49
C PHE A 8 -4.93 15.29 -9.81
N VAL A 9 -4.30 14.58 -8.88
CA VAL A 9 -4.00 13.15 -9.03
C VAL A 9 -4.72 12.36 -7.95
N LEU A 10 -5.58 11.44 -8.34
CA LEU A 10 -6.34 10.56 -7.45
C LEU A 10 -5.78 9.14 -7.54
N THR A 11 -5.00 8.75 -6.54
CA THR A 11 -4.27 7.47 -6.53
C THR A 11 -5.11 6.32 -6.00
N ASN A 12 -5.55 6.43 -4.76
CA ASN A 12 -6.43 5.47 -4.08
C ASN A 12 -7.16 6.16 -2.92
N LEU A 13 -8.23 5.53 -2.46
CA LEU A 13 -8.98 5.95 -1.28
C LEU A 13 -9.55 4.70 -0.62
N PHE A 14 -8.99 4.33 0.52
CA PHE A 14 -9.37 3.20 1.34
C PHE A 14 -9.75 3.67 2.75
N ARG A 15 -10.38 2.79 3.54
CA ARG A 15 -10.63 3.05 4.96
C ARG A 15 -9.30 3.31 5.68
N ASP A 16 -9.23 4.42 6.38
CA ASP A 16 -8.07 4.84 7.17
C ASP A 16 -8.54 5.75 8.30
N GLN A 17 -8.28 5.40 9.54
CA GLN A 17 -8.64 6.19 10.73
C GLN A 17 -10.09 6.73 10.64
N MET A 18 -11.07 5.82 10.53
CA MET A 18 -12.49 6.20 10.32
C MET A 18 -13.07 7.02 11.47
N ASP A 19 -12.57 6.83 12.69
CA ASP A 19 -12.85 7.65 13.87
C ASP A 19 -12.49 9.14 13.66
N ARG A 20 -11.52 9.42 12.79
CA ARG A 20 -11.01 10.77 12.50
C ARG A 20 -11.52 11.34 11.18
N TYR A 21 -11.56 10.55 10.13
CA TYR A 21 -11.87 11.03 8.77
C TYR A 21 -13.28 10.66 8.31
N GLY A 22 -13.94 9.72 8.99
CA GLY A 22 -15.25 9.19 8.63
C GLY A 22 -15.19 8.24 7.41
N GLU A 23 -16.35 7.99 6.87
CA GLU A 23 -16.55 7.07 5.74
C GLU A 23 -15.84 7.55 4.46
N ILE A 24 -15.43 6.59 3.62
CA ILE A 24 -14.69 6.84 2.36
C ILE A 24 -15.41 7.85 1.48
N TYR A 25 -16.73 7.71 1.30
CA TYR A 25 -17.52 8.61 0.46
C TYR A 25 -17.56 10.03 1.01
N THR A 26 -17.58 10.21 2.34
CA THR A 26 -17.50 11.54 2.96
C THR A 26 -16.15 12.20 2.67
N THR A 27 -15.07 11.44 2.74
CA THR A 27 -13.73 11.92 2.40
C THR A 27 -13.63 12.27 0.92
N TYR A 28 -14.18 11.42 0.04
CA TYR A 28 -14.22 11.69 -1.41
C TYR A 28 -15.02 12.97 -1.74
N ASP A 29 -16.14 13.22 -1.08
CA ASP A 29 -16.93 14.46 -1.28
C ASP A 29 -16.14 15.72 -0.92
N LYS A 30 -15.32 15.67 0.12
CA LYS A 30 -14.42 16.78 0.47
C LYS A 30 -13.35 17.00 -0.62
N ILE A 31 -12.77 15.93 -1.17
CA ILE A 31 -11.83 16.00 -2.29
C ILE A 31 -12.51 16.61 -3.52
N LEU A 32 -13.71 16.13 -3.87
CA LEU A 32 -14.48 16.65 -5.01
C LEU A 32 -14.84 18.13 -4.83
N THR A 33 -15.09 18.59 -3.61
CA THR A 33 -15.31 20.00 -3.33
C THR A 33 -14.09 20.84 -3.73
N GLY A 34 -12.87 20.38 -3.41
CA GLY A 34 -11.64 21.02 -3.86
C GLY A 34 -11.47 21.02 -5.39
N ILE A 35 -11.72 19.88 -6.04
CA ILE A 35 -11.61 19.75 -7.50
C ILE A 35 -12.59 20.69 -8.22
N ARG A 36 -13.86 20.74 -7.76
CA ARG A 36 -14.91 21.56 -8.36
C ARG A 36 -14.64 23.08 -8.28
N MET A 37 -13.77 23.52 -7.37
CA MET A 37 -13.32 24.92 -7.31
C MET A 37 -12.35 25.28 -8.45
N HIS A 38 -11.80 24.28 -9.16
CA HIS A 38 -10.81 24.45 -10.22
C HIS A 38 -11.27 23.67 -11.48
N PRO A 39 -12.34 24.11 -12.18
CA PRO A 39 -12.99 23.34 -13.25
C PRO A 39 -12.09 23.14 -14.47
N ASP A 40 -11.08 24.00 -14.67
CA ASP A 40 -10.12 23.91 -15.78
C ASP A 40 -8.93 22.99 -15.48
N ALA A 41 -8.78 22.54 -14.24
CA ALA A 41 -7.71 21.63 -13.86
C ALA A 41 -7.96 20.24 -14.45
N LEU A 42 -6.88 19.59 -14.90
CA LEU A 42 -6.90 18.18 -15.31
C LEU A 42 -7.02 17.28 -14.07
N VAL A 43 -7.88 16.28 -14.14
CA VAL A 43 -7.95 15.22 -13.12
C VAL A 43 -7.34 13.94 -13.70
N ILE A 44 -6.31 13.43 -13.08
CA ILE A 44 -5.70 12.12 -13.40
C ILE A 44 -6.15 11.16 -12.30
N ALA A 45 -6.95 10.15 -12.62
CA ALA A 45 -7.56 9.27 -11.65
C ALA A 45 -7.26 7.80 -11.92
N ASN A 46 -7.12 7.03 -10.85
CA ASN A 46 -7.03 5.57 -10.94
C ASN A 46 -8.37 5.01 -11.42
N GLY A 47 -8.42 4.57 -12.68
CA GLY A 47 -9.62 4.00 -13.30
C GLY A 47 -10.04 2.66 -12.70
N ASP A 48 -9.11 1.93 -12.08
CA ASP A 48 -9.39 0.65 -11.41
C ASP A 48 -10.11 0.83 -10.06
N ALA A 49 -10.21 2.08 -9.54
CA ALA A 49 -10.91 2.39 -8.30
C ALA A 49 -12.36 2.86 -8.58
N PRO A 50 -13.41 2.08 -8.24
CA PRO A 50 -14.79 2.41 -8.55
C PRO A 50 -15.24 3.78 -8.03
N ILE A 51 -14.69 4.21 -6.90
CA ILE A 51 -15.07 5.47 -6.26
C ILE A 51 -14.75 6.68 -7.14
N PHE A 52 -13.68 6.67 -7.93
CA PHE A 52 -13.26 7.81 -8.73
C PHE A 52 -14.08 8.01 -10.00
N ASN A 53 -14.88 7.02 -10.38
CA ASN A 53 -15.86 7.11 -11.47
C ASN A 53 -17.32 7.18 -10.96
N SER A 54 -17.52 7.28 -9.63
CA SER A 54 -18.84 7.25 -9.01
C SER A 54 -19.64 8.55 -9.17
N LYS A 55 -18.97 9.66 -9.48
CA LYS A 55 -19.58 11.00 -9.60
C LYS A 55 -19.01 11.75 -10.79
N GLU A 56 -19.87 12.41 -11.54
CA GLU A 56 -19.48 13.24 -12.67
C GLU A 56 -18.70 14.49 -12.23
N LEU A 57 -17.70 14.84 -13.01
CA LEU A 57 -16.91 16.06 -12.92
C LEU A 57 -17.04 16.87 -14.20
N LYS A 58 -16.99 18.20 -14.08
CA LYS A 58 -16.89 19.11 -15.24
C LYS A 58 -15.46 19.14 -15.80
N ASN A 59 -14.49 18.77 -15.00
CA ASN A 59 -13.07 18.71 -15.35
C ASN A 59 -12.84 17.68 -16.46
N LYS A 60 -11.81 17.90 -17.26
CA LYS A 60 -11.26 16.82 -18.08
C LYS A 60 -10.68 15.77 -17.16
N VAL A 61 -11.12 14.51 -17.30
CA VAL A 61 -10.61 13.37 -16.52
C VAL A 61 -9.84 12.44 -17.44
N VAL A 62 -8.68 12.01 -16.99
CA VAL A 62 -7.83 11.00 -17.63
C VAL A 62 -7.67 9.84 -16.66
N TYR A 63 -7.92 8.64 -17.13
CA TYR A 63 -7.84 7.44 -16.28
C TYR A 63 -6.61 6.60 -16.61
N TYR A 64 -5.99 6.10 -15.54
CA TYR A 64 -4.93 5.10 -15.61
C TYR A 64 -5.33 3.83 -14.86
N GLY A 65 -4.71 2.70 -15.18
CA GLY A 65 -4.99 1.43 -14.51
C GLY A 65 -4.25 0.28 -15.19
N PHE A 66 -4.58 -0.93 -14.78
CA PHE A 66 -4.04 -2.14 -15.41
C PHE A 66 -4.79 -2.43 -16.71
N ALA A 67 -4.07 -2.82 -17.76
CA ALA A 67 -4.66 -3.22 -19.03
C ALA A 67 -5.62 -4.40 -18.86
N ASP A 68 -6.51 -4.56 -19.81
CA ASP A 68 -7.51 -5.62 -19.78
C ASP A 68 -6.86 -7.01 -19.78
N LYS A 69 -7.27 -7.81 -18.80
CA LYS A 69 -7.07 -9.26 -18.80
C LYS A 69 -8.44 -9.92 -18.85
N GLU A 70 -8.55 -11.00 -19.59
CA GLU A 70 -9.75 -11.84 -19.56
C GLU A 70 -9.58 -12.88 -18.45
N GLU A 71 -10.30 -12.67 -17.37
CA GLU A 71 -10.40 -13.60 -16.25
C GLU A 71 -11.88 -13.90 -15.98
N GLU A 72 -12.14 -14.94 -15.19
CA GLU A 72 -13.49 -15.29 -14.79
C GLU A 72 -14.13 -14.18 -13.96
N ASP A 73 -15.45 -14.01 -14.14
CA ASP A 73 -16.25 -13.05 -13.39
C ASP A 73 -16.22 -13.36 -11.88
N GLN A 74 -15.76 -12.40 -11.09
CA GLN A 74 -15.60 -12.52 -9.64
C GLN A 74 -16.46 -11.47 -8.93
N LYS A 75 -17.24 -11.89 -7.92
CA LYS A 75 -17.89 -10.94 -7.00
C LYS A 75 -16.84 -10.25 -6.13
N ALA A 76 -17.11 -9.01 -5.76
CA ALA A 76 -16.30 -8.31 -4.77
C ALA A 76 -16.29 -9.10 -3.44
N PRO A 77 -15.12 -9.28 -2.78
CA PRO A 77 -15.04 -9.95 -1.48
C PRO A 77 -15.81 -9.18 -0.40
N ALA A 78 -16.39 -9.90 0.55
CA ALA A 78 -17.28 -9.32 1.58
C ALA A 78 -16.58 -8.27 2.49
N ASN A 79 -15.27 -8.38 2.69
CA ASN A 79 -14.48 -7.49 3.53
C ASN A 79 -13.75 -6.39 2.73
N THR A 80 -14.18 -6.12 1.50
CA THR A 80 -13.56 -5.12 0.62
C THR A 80 -14.27 -3.78 0.74
N ASP A 81 -13.50 -2.70 0.78
CA ASP A 81 -14.02 -1.34 0.70
C ASP A 81 -14.70 -1.12 -0.66
N GLY A 82 -15.87 -0.43 -0.66
CA GLY A 82 -16.58 -0.15 -1.90
C GLY A 82 -17.15 -1.38 -2.62
N LEU A 83 -17.56 -2.38 -1.84
CA LEU A 83 -18.23 -3.60 -2.31
C LEU A 83 -19.46 -3.33 -3.19
N LEU A 84 -20.20 -2.27 -2.86
CA LEU A 84 -21.48 -1.95 -3.51
C LEU A 84 -21.31 -0.95 -4.64
N CYS A 85 -22.11 -1.15 -5.69
CA CYS A 85 -22.22 -0.19 -6.77
C CYS A 85 -22.68 1.17 -6.22
N PRO A 86 -21.98 2.29 -6.53
CA PRO A 86 -22.33 3.60 -6.04
C PRO A 86 -23.68 4.13 -6.60
N HIS A 87 -24.20 3.50 -7.66
CA HIS A 87 -25.43 3.94 -8.34
C HIS A 87 -26.67 3.15 -7.88
N CYS A 88 -26.59 1.82 -7.78
CA CYS A 88 -27.76 0.98 -7.49
C CYS A 88 -27.58 0.08 -6.26
N HIS A 89 -26.45 0.15 -5.59
CA HIS A 89 -26.12 -0.62 -4.40
C HIS A 89 -26.08 -2.15 -4.57
N HIS A 90 -26.06 -2.64 -5.82
CA HIS A 90 -25.80 -4.04 -6.11
C HIS A 90 -24.31 -4.36 -5.87
N ILE A 91 -24.00 -5.63 -5.58
CA ILE A 91 -22.60 -6.05 -5.40
C ILE A 91 -21.84 -5.85 -6.73
N LEU A 92 -20.68 -5.18 -6.69
CA LEU A 92 -19.81 -5.06 -7.83
C LEU A 92 -19.16 -6.40 -8.18
N HIS A 93 -18.98 -6.62 -9.47
CA HIS A 93 -18.24 -7.72 -10.06
C HIS A 93 -16.96 -7.21 -10.70
N PHE A 94 -15.98 -8.09 -10.86
CA PHE A 94 -14.69 -7.79 -11.47
C PHE A 94 -14.36 -8.83 -12.54
N LYS A 95 -13.87 -8.38 -13.70
CA LYS A 95 -13.28 -9.27 -14.71
C LYS A 95 -11.88 -9.71 -14.31
N TYR A 96 -11.14 -8.85 -13.63
CA TYR A 96 -9.97 -9.17 -12.83
C TYR A 96 -9.87 -8.16 -11.68
N ARG A 97 -9.15 -8.54 -10.65
CA ARG A 97 -8.87 -7.74 -9.47
C ARG A 97 -7.39 -7.78 -9.14
N THR A 98 -6.81 -6.65 -8.83
CA THR A 98 -5.42 -6.57 -8.40
C THR A 98 -5.32 -6.74 -6.88
N TYR A 99 -5.80 -5.77 -6.12
CA TYR A 99 -5.93 -5.89 -4.68
C TYR A 99 -7.09 -5.03 -4.16
N SER A 100 -7.61 -5.35 -2.97
CA SER A 100 -8.78 -4.70 -2.42
C SER A 100 -9.91 -4.61 -3.46
N ASN A 101 -10.42 -3.42 -3.72
CA ASN A 101 -11.45 -3.13 -4.72
C ASN A 101 -10.90 -2.53 -6.01
N LEU A 102 -9.62 -2.69 -6.31
CA LEU A 102 -9.01 -2.21 -7.55
C LEU A 102 -9.03 -3.28 -8.64
N GLY A 103 -9.46 -2.90 -9.84
CA GLY A 103 -9.49 -3.78 -11.00
C GLY A 103 -10.51 -3.38 -12.06
N LYS A 104 -10.79 -4.28 -12.99
CA LYS A 104 -11.81 -4.07 -14.04
C LYS A 104 -13.21 -4.41 -13.50
N TYR A 105 -13.77 -3.47 -12.75
CA TYR A 105 -15.10 -3.62 -12.14
C TYR A 105 -16.24 -3.35 -13.12
N PHE A 106 -17.39 -3.95 -12.81
CA PHE A 106 -18.67 -3.65 -13.44
C PHE A 106 -19.83 -4.00 -12.50
N CYS A 107 -20.96 -3.37 -12.73
CA CYS A 107 -22.22 -3.71 -12.07
C CYS A 107 -23.11 -4.47 -13.06
N PRO A 108 -23.48 -5.71 -12.77
CA PRO A 108 -24.35 -6.49 -13.67
C PRO A 108 -25.78 -5.94 -13.76
N GLU A 109 -26.21 -5.13 -12.77
CA GLU A 109 -27.58 -4.61 -12.67
C GLU A 109 -27.76 -3.30 -13.44
N CYS A 110 -26.90 -2.28 -13.22
CA CYS A 110 -27.10 -0.95 -13.80
C CYS A 110 -26.10 -0.57 -14.89
N GLY A 111 -25.15 -1.43 -15.20
CA GLY A 111 -24.14 -1.18 -16.23
C GLY A 111 -23.02 -0.23 -15.81
N PHE A 112 -22.96 0.25 -14.55
CA PHE A 112 -21.80 0.99 -14.04
C PHE A 112 -20.55 0.15 -14.21
N LYS A 113 -19.50 0.71 -14.80
CA LYS A 113 -18.27 -0.03 -15.10
C LYS A 113 -17.05 0.87 -15.09
N ARG A 114 -15.88 0.24 -15.06
CA ARG A 114 -14.59 0.90 -15.20
C ARG A 114 -14.56 1.75 -16.49
N PRO A 115 -14.09 3.01 -16.40
CA PRO A 115 -13.91 3.86 -17.58
C PRO A 115 -12.79 3.32 -18.47
N GLU A 116 -12.74 3.79 -19.71
CA GLU A 116 -11.61 3.54 -20.60
C GLU A 116 -10.34 4.19 -20.04
N LEU A 117 -9.23 3.45 -20.12
CA LEU A 117 -7.94 3.92 -19.64
C LEU A 117 -7.22 4.69 -20.73
N THR A 118 -6.65 5.83 -20.38
CA THR A 118 -5.74 6.60 -21.24
C THR A 118 -4.32 6.05 -21.14
N TYR A 119 -3.91 5.64 -19.94
CA TYR A 119 -2.59 5.05 -19.68
C TYR A 119 -2.78 3.70 -19.01
N SER A 120 -2.14 2.68 -19.56
CA SER A 120 -2.34 1.31 -19.08
C SER A 120 -1.04 0.56 -18.81
N LEU A 121 -1.04 -0.17 -17.70
CA LEU A 121 0.00 -1.15 -17.41
C LEU A 121 -0.33 -2.45 -18.15
N ASN A 122 0.52 -2.81 -19.11
CA ASN A 122 0.28 -3.96 -19.99
C ASN A 122 0.70 -5.28 -19.36
N GLN A 123 1.87 -5.31 -18.71
CA GLN A 123 2.46 -6.54 -18.19
C GLN A 123 3.36 -6.27 -16.99
N ILE A 124 3.31 -7.17 -16.01
CA ILE A 124 4.32 -7.29 -14.96
C ILE A 124 5.20 -8.47 -15.31
N SER A 125 6.48 -8.21 -15.57
CA SER A 125 7.45 -9.23 -15.97
C SER A 125 8.05 -9.94 -14.76
N SER A 126 8.30 -9.19 -13.66
CA SER A 126 8.80 -9.74 -12.39
C SER A 126 8.44 -8.86 -11.21
N GLN A 127 8.26 -9.48 -10.06
CA GLN A 127 8.11 -8.83 -8.76
C GLN A 127 8.89 -9.56 -7.68
N SER A 128 9.53 -8.80 -6.82
CA SER A 128 10.16 -9.24 -5.59
C SER A 128 9.89 -8.21 -4.49
N PRO A 129 10.23 -8.44 -3.22
CA PRO A 129 10.11 -7.42 -2.20
C PRO A 129 10.95 -6.16 -2.48
N GLN A 130 12.04 -6.28 -3.25
CA GLN A 130 13.00 -5.21 -3.50
C GLN A 130 12.86 -4.56 -4.89
N SER A 131 12.09 -5.15 -5.81
CA SER A 131 12.01 -4.65 -7.19
C SER A 131 10.72 -5.07 -7.90
N SER A 132 10.35 -4.28 -8.90
CA SER A 132 9.26 -4.61 -9.83
C SER A 132 9.65 -4.21 -11.24
N VAL A 133 9.45 -5.12 -12.22
CA VAL A 133 9.68 -4.85 -13.65
C VAL A 133 8.36 -5.01 -14.39
N PHE A 134 7.96 -3.99 -15.11
CA PHE A 134 6.68 -3.94 -15.79
C PHE A 134 6.71 -3.03 -17.02
N GLU A 135 5.61 -2.99 -17.76
CA GLU A 135 5.46 -2.20 -18.99
C GLU A 135 4.22 -1.31 -18.91
N ILE A 136 4.38 -0.01 -19.22
CA ILE A 136 3.30 0.96 -19.33
C ILE A 136 3.27 1.49 -20.77
N ASP A 137 2.17 1.31 -21.50
CA ASP A 137 1.98 1.75 -22.88
C ASP A 137 3.15 1.36 -23.82
N GLY A 138 3.76 0.18 -23.59
CA GLY A 138 4.90 -0.32 -24.36
C GLY A 138 6.29 0.13 -23.85
N ALA A 139 6.36 1.03 -22.87
CA ALA A 139 7.61 1.47 -22.27
C ALA A 139 7.95 0.64 -21.02
N LYS A 140 9.15 0.03 -20.98
CA LYS A 140 9.62 -0.76 -19.84
C LYS A 140 10.03 0.13 -18.68
N VAL A 141 9.56 -0.24 -17.48
CA VAL A 141 9.90 0.40 -16.19
C VAL A 141 10.50 -0.64 -15.26
N GLU A 142 11.55 -0.28 -14.57
CA GLU A 142 12.18 -1.06 -13.51
C GLU A 142 12.23 -0.22 -12.24
N LEU A 143 11.48 -0.61 -11.21
CA LEU A 143 11.49 0.04 -9.90
C LEU A 143 12.38 -0.74 -8.93
N HIS A 144 13.20 -0.04 -8.17
CA HIS A 144 14.01 -0.60 -7.08
C HIS A 144 13.22 -0.69 -5.76
N ILE A 145 11.92 -1.01 -5.89
CA ILE A 145 10.99 -1.20 -4.77
C ILE A 145 9.90 -2.18 -5.19
N GLY A 146 9.50 -3.07 -4.28
CA GLY A 146 8.47 -4.07 -4.53
C GLY A 146 7.06 -3.60 -4.18
N GLY A 147 6.08 -4.47 -4.48
CA GLY A 147 4.67 -4.29 -4.12
C GLY A 147 3.81 -3.67 -5.23
N THR A 148 2.64 -4.26 -5.44
CA THR A 148 1.68 -3.84 -6.49
C THR A 148 1.21 -2.39 -6.29
N TYR A 149 1.09 -1.94 -5.04
CA TYR A 149 0.75 -0.54 -4.75
C TYR A 149 1.81 0.46 -5.25
N ASN A 150 3.10 0.10 -5.27
CA ASN A 150 4.16 0.95 -5.84
C ASN A 150 4.10 0.98 -7.36
N ILE A 151 3.66 -0.10 -8.00
CA ILE A 151 3.39 -0.11 -9.44
C ILE A 151 2.26 0.88 -9.77
N TYR A 152 1.17 0.91 -8.99
CA TYR A 152 0.12 1.93 -9.16
C TYR A 152 0.62 3.36 -8.92
N ASN A 153 1.49 3.57 -7.94
CA ASN A 153 2.10 4.88 -7.69
C ASN A 153 2.96 5.32 -8.90
N ALA A 154 3.75 4.41 -9.46
CA ALA A 154 4.55 4.66 -10.65
C ALA A 154 3.68 4.97 -11.88
N LEU A 155 2.58 4.23 -12.07
CA LEU A 155 1.62 4.48 -13.14
C LEU A 155 0.93 5.85 -13.02
N ALA A 156 0.62 6.28 -11.79
CA ALA A 156 0.14 7.63 -11.53
C ALA A 156 1.17 8.70 -11.89
N ALA A 157 2.43 8.50 -11.46
CA ALA A 157 3.54 9.42 -11.78
C ALA A 157 3.84 9.46 -13.29
N TYR A 158 3.83 8.30 -13.98
CA TYR A 158 3.91 8.22 -15.43
C TYR A 158 2.83 9.07 -16.10
N SER A 159 1.58 8.93 -15.65
CA SER A 159 0.43 9.67 -16.19
C SER A 159 0.59 11.18 -16.04
N VAL A 160 1.18 11.63 -14.92
CA VAL A 160 1.54 13.04 -14.70
C VAL A 160 2.64 13.49 -15.67
N GLY A 161 3.71 12.72 -15.84
CA GLY A 161 4.78 13.00 -16.78
C GLY A 161 4.24 13.19 -18.20
N ARG A 162 3.35 12.28 -18.64
CA ARG A 162 2.67 12.36 -19.94
C ARG A 162 1.78 13.61 -20.08
N ALA A 163 1.06 13.97 -19.02
CA ALA A 163 0.23 15.18 -18.99
C ALA A 163 1.07 16.47 -19.05
N LEU A 164 2.30 16.45 -18.56
CA LEU A 164 3.27 17.54 -18.61
C LEU A 164 4.06 17.59 -19.92
N GLY A 165 3.82 16.66 -20.86
CA GLY A 165 4.41 16.65 -22.21
C GLY A 165 5.62 15.75 -22.38
N LEU A 166 6.02 14.99 -21.37
CA LEU A 166 7.08 13.98 -21.52
C LEU A 166 6.59 12.84 -22.43
N SER A 167 7.48 12.27 -23.20
CA SER A 167 7.21 11.02 -23.94
C SER A 167 7.04 9.83 -22.99
N GLY A 168 6.53 8.71 -23.50
CA GLY A 168 6.43 7.47 -22.75
C GLY A 168 7.80 6.99 -22.23
N ASP A 169 8.79 7.01 -23.09
CA ASP A 169 10.15 6.58 -22.76
C ASP A 169 10.83 7.50 -21.73
N GLU A 170 10.63 8.82 -21.84
CA GLU A 170 11.17 9.78 -20.85
C GLU A 170 10.52 9.58 -19.48
N SER A 171 9.19 9.39 -19.44
CA SER A 171 8.46 9.12 -18.20
C SER A 171 8.88 7.79 -17.56
N ALA A 172 9.03 6.73 -18.37
CA ALA A 172 9.47 5.42 -17.91
C ALA A 172 10.91 5.44 -17.39
N ARG A 173 11.81 6.16 -18.09
CA ARG A 173 13.21 6.33 -17.66
C ARG A 173 13.29 7.08 -16.34
N ALA A 174 12.58 8.19 -16.19
CA ALA A 174 12.56 8.97 -14.96
C ALA A 174 12.07 8.16 -13.75
N LEU A 175 11.15 7.20 -13.94
CA LEU A 175 10.72 6.27 -12.91
C LEU A 175 11.82 5.27 -12.55
N SER A 176 12.51 4.72 -13.56
CA SER A 176 13.55 3.71 -13.36
C SER A 176 14.84 4.29 -12.76
N ASP A 177 15.15 5.54 -13.08
CA ASP A 177 16.35 6.24 -12.57
C ASP A 177 16.16 6.79 -11.15
N ASN A 178 14.93 6.63 -10.57
CA ASN A 178 14.64 7.16 -9.25
C ASN A 178 15.03 6.15 -8.15
N ASP A 179 16.15 6.44 -7.49
CA ASP A 179 16.67 5.69 -6.33
C ASP A 179 16.34 6.37 -4.98
N GLU A 180 15.46 7.35 -4.95
CA GLU A 180 15.12 8.05 -3.71
C GLU A 180 14.44 7.13 -2.72
N LYS A 181 15.07 6.98 -1.54
CA LYS A 181 14.50 6.22 -0.42
C LYS A 181 13.48 7.08 0.30
N VAL A 182 12.23 6.65 0.23
CA VAL A 182 11.13 7.35 0.94
C VAL A 182 11.04 6.83 2.38
N PHE A 183 11.06 7.76 3.33
CA PHE A 183 10.89 7.50 4.76
C PHE A 183 9.71 6.55 5.04
N GLY A 184 9.98 5.50 5.85
CA GLY A 184 8.97 4.54 6.29
C GLY A 184 8.36 3.65 5.20
N ARG A 185 8.89 3.72 3.95
CA ARG A 185 8.42 2.89 2.85
C ARG A 185 9.53 1.96 2.39
N GLN A 186 9.57 0.73 2.94
CA GLN A 186 10.58 -0.29 2.64
C GLN A 186 12.02 0.21 2.84
N GLU A 187 12.24 0.88 3.97
CA GLU A 187 13.58 1.36 4.30
C GLU A 187 14.46 0.19 4.73
N VAL A 188 15.50 -0.08 3.95
CA VAL A 188 16.47 -1.14 4.23
C VAL A 188 17.58 -0.60 5.13
N ILE A 189 17.73 -1.21 6.30
CA ILE A 189 18.70 -0.85 7.34
C ILE A 189 19.50 -2.10 7.71
N ASN A 190 20.80 -2.01 7.68
CA ASN A 190 21.65 -3.10 8.16
C ASN A 190 21.86 -2.97 9.67
N ILE A 191 21.32 -3.91 10.44
CA ILE A 191 21.51 -4.01 11.89
C ILE A 191 22.46 -5.19 12.15
N ASP A 192 23.75 -4.89 12.34
CA ASP A 192 24.85 -5.85 12.33
C ASP A 192 24.83 -6.68 11.03
N ASP A 193 24.65 -8.01 11.12
CA ASP A 193 24.57 -8.93 9.96
C ASP A 193 23.14 -9.07 9.39
N LYS A 194 22.14 -8.37 9.94
CA LYS A 194 20.74 -8.47 9.54
C LYS A 194 20.35 -7.38 8.55
N GLN A 195 19.89 -7.75 7.38
CA GLN A 195 19.23 -6.84 6.46
C GLN A 195 17.77 -6.66 6.92
N THR A 196 17.49 -5.54 7.55
CA THR A 196 16.19 -5.23 8.13
C THR A 196 15.43 -4.27 7.24
N THR A 197 14.25 -4.67 6.79
CA THR A 197 13.36 -3.82 5.99
C THR A 197 12.24 -3.27 6.88
N LEU A 198 12.30 -1.97 7.18
CA LEU A 198 11.30 -1.27 7.98
C LEU A 198 10.18 -0.73 7.10
N ILE A 199 8.93 -1.09 7.42
CA ILE A 199 7.75 -0.78 6.61
C ILE A 199 6.64 -0.23 7.50
N LEU A 200 6.15 0.96 7.16
CA LEU A 200 4.99 1.57 7.82
C LEU A 200 3.70 0.86 7.39
N VAL A 201 2.91 0.44 8.38
CA VAL A 201 1.55 -0.09 8.19
C VAL A 201 0.58 0.65 9.12
N LYS A 202 -0.62 1.02 8.63
CA LYS A 202 -1.59 1.78 9.43
C LYS A 202 -3.06 1.53 9.10
N ASN A 203 -3.35 0.69 8.12
CA ASN A 203 -4.70 0.31 7.73
C ASN A 203 -4.70 -1.09 7.09
N PRO A 204 -5.87 -1.76 6.98
CA PRO A 204 -5.94 -3.14 6.49
C PRO A 204 -5.39 -3.31 5.08
N VAL A 205 -5.77 -2.44 4.15
CA VAL A 205 -5.37 -2.57 2.74
C VAL A 205 -3.86 -2.41 2.58
N GLY A 206 -3.27 -1.41 3.26
CA GLY A 206 -1.82 -1.21 3.27
C GLY A 206 -1.08 -2.39 3.90
N LEU A 207 -1.62 -2.94 4.99
CA LEU A 207 -1.07 -4.13 5.64
C LEU A 207 -1.09 -5.32 4.68
N ASP A 208 -2.24 -5.62 4.05
CA ASP A 208 -2.38 -6.75 3.12
C ASP A 208 -1.40 -6.66 1.95
N GLN A 209 -1.20 -5.46 1.41
CA GLN A 209 -0.23 -5.24 0.34
C GLN A 209 1.22 -5.48 0.79
N VAL A 210 1.55 -5.15 2.03
CA VAL A 210 2.86 -5.45 2.59
C VAL A 210 3.00 -6.95 2.85
N LEU A 211 1.98 -7.62 3.40
CA LEU A 211 1.98 -9.06 3.63
C LEU A 211 2.11 -9.85 2.31
N GLU A 212 1.40 -9.44 1.27
CA GLU A 212 1.51 -10.01 -0.07
C GLU A 212 2.94 -9.83 -0.62
N MET A 213 3.49 -8.63 -0.52
CA MET A 213 4.83 -8.32 -1.01
C MET A 213 5.91 -9.16 -0.31
N ILE A 214 5.94 -9.20 1.04
CA ILE A 214 6.95 -9.98 1.76
C ILE A 214 6.78 -11.49 1.53
N SER A 215 5.57 -11.95 1.21
CA SER A 215 5.30 -13.35 0.86
C SER A 215 5.89 -13.75 -0.50
N THR A 216 6.27 -12.79 -1.35
CA THR A 216 7.00 -13.07 -2.60
C THR A 216 8.48 -13.40 -2.36
N ASP A 217 9.01 -13.13 -1.16
CA ASP A 217 10.36 -13.54 -0.80
C ASP A 217 10.44 -15.07 -0.75
N LYS A 218 11.37 -15.62 -1.53
CA LYS A 218 11.53 -17.08 -1.65
C LYS A 218 12.42 -17.65 -0.55
N GLU A 219 13.25 -16.79 0.05
CA GLU A 219 14.14 -17.19 1.13
C GLU A 219 13.43 -17.10 2.49
N PRO A 220 13.87 -17.87 3.49
CA PRO A 220 13.38 -17.72 4.86
C PRO A 220 13.69 -16.32 5.41
N PHE A 221 12.70 -15.73 6.08
CA PHE A 221 12.84 -14.42 6.73
C PHE A 221 12.22 -14.42 8.13
N SER A 222 12.66 -13.51 8.98
CA SER A 222 12.04 -13.26 10.26
C SER A 222 11.10 -12.05 10.18
N LEU A 223 10.06 -12.05 11.00
CA LEU A 223 9.04 -11.01 11.01
C LEU A 223 8.98 -10.34 12.38
N ALA A 224 9.01 -9.02 12.41
CA ALA A 224 8.66 -8.22 13.58
C ALA A 224 7.42 -7.37 13.28
N VAL A 225 6.44 -7.36 14.19
CA VAL A 225 5.24 -6.52 14.06
C VAL A 225 5.11 -5.65 15.31
N LEU A 226 5.21 -4.33 15.10
CA LEU A 226 5.24 -3.34 16.17
C LEU A 226 3.97 -2.48 16.11
N LEU A 227 3.12 -2.63 17.13
CA LEU A 227 1.81 -1.98 17.19
C LEU A 227 1.76 -0.95 18.32
N ASN A 228 1.65 0.32 17.96
CA ASN A 228 1.30 1.41 18.87
C ASN A 228 -0.12 1.91 18.57
N ALA A 229 -0.72 2.60 19.53
CA ALA A 229 -2.06 3.20 19.42
C ALA A 229 -2.05 4.66 19.92
N ASN A 230 -1.01 5.41 19.57
CA ASN A 230 -0.95 6.84 19.86
C ASN A 230 -1.89 7.63 18.94
N TYR A 231 -2.18 8.85 19.29
CA TYR A 231 -3.06 9.71 18.48
C TYR A 231 -2.68 9.79 17.01
N ALA A 232 -1.37 9.80 16.70
CA ALA A 232 -0.88 9.84 15.33
C ALA A 232 -1.03 8.50 14.57
N ASP A 233 -1.11 7.37 15.29
CA ASP A 233 -1.34 6.04 14.69
C ASP A 233 -2.82 5.78 14.40
N GLY A 234 -3.71 6.47 15.11
CA GLY A 234 -5.10 6.10 15.29
C GLY A 234 -5.28 5.27 16.57
N ILE A 235 -6.27 5.64 17.39
CA ILE A 235 -6.51 4.98 18.68
C ILE A 235 -7.13 3.59 18.48
N ASP A 236 -7.96 3.45 17.45
CA ASP A 236 -8.58 2.18 17.09
C ASP A 236 -7.57 1.26 16.41
N THR A 237 -7.28 0.14 17.04
CA THR A 237 -6.41 -0.93 16.51
C THR A 237 -7.20 -2.11 15.94
N SER A 238 -8.54 -2.05 15.90
CA SER A 238 -9.36 -3.16 15.41
C SER A 238 -9.08 -3.54 13.95
N TRP A 239 -8.53 -2.60 13.17
CA TRP A 239 -8.15 -2.81 11.77
C TRP A 239 -7.15 -3.96 11.55
N ILE A 240 -6.39 -4.36 12.60
CA ILE A 240 -5.49 -5.52 12.48
C ILE A 240 -6.23 -6.83 12.22
N TRP A 241 -7.53 -6.90 12.58
CA TRP A 241 -8.38 -8.06 12.36
C TRP A 241 -8.87 -8.21 10.93
N ASP A 242 -8.86 -7.11 10.17
CA ASP A 242 -9.19 -7.10 8.74
C ASP A 242 -7.98 -7.46 7.87
N GLY A 243 -6.76 -7.45 8.41
CA GLY A 243 -5.53 -7.81 7.69
C GLY A 243 -5.36 -9.33 7.53
N ASN A 244 -4.93 -9.77 6.36
CA ASN A 244 -4.81 -11.19 5.98
C ASN A 244 -3.47 -11.81 6.43
N PHE A 245 -3.22 -11.87 7.72
CA PHE A 245 -2.02 -12.54 8.26
C PHE A 245 -2.03 -14.05 7.99
N GLU A 246 -3.20 -14.66 7.78
CA GLU A 246 -3.38 -16.07 7.44
C GLU A 246 -2.71 -16.44 6.11
N GLY A 247 -2.52 -15.47 5.21
CA GLY A 247 -1.83 -15.63 3.93
C GLY A 247 -0.31 -15.70 4.03
N LEU A 248 0.28 -15.49 5.21
CA LEU A 248 1.73 -15.54 5.38
C LEU A 248 2.28 -16.96 5.25
N PRO A 249 3.46 -17.13 4.63
CA PRO A 249 4.13 -18.43 4.49
C PRO A 249 4.85 -18.83 5.79
N PHE A 250 4.11 -19.24 6.81
CA PHE A 250 4.66 -19.53 8.16
C PHE A 250 5.74 -20.62 8.17
N ASP A 251 5.77 -21.48 7.18
CA ASP A 251 6.84 -22.47 6.96
C ASP A 251 8.20 -21.83 6.67
N ARG A 252 8.21 -20.60 6.13
CA ARG A 252 9.41 -19.79 5.85
C ARG A 252 9.70 -18.72 6.90
N ILE A 253 8.87 -18.61 7.96
CA ILE A 253 9.00 -17.60 9.03
C ILE A 253 9.38 -18.29 10.35
N PRO A 254 10.66 -18.59 10.58
CA PRO A 254 11.10 -19.32 11.78
C PRO A 254 11.03 -18.48 13.07
N SER A 255 10.95 -17.15 12.97
CA SER A 255 10.89 -16.26 14.15
C SER A 255 9.95 -15.10 13.90
N VAL A 256 9.03 -14.87 14.86
CA VAL A 256 8.09 -13.76 14.88
C VAL A 256 8.24 -12.99 16.16
N LEU A 257 8.53 -11.70 16.08
CA LEU A 257 8.61 -10.79 17.20
C LEU A 257 7.38 -9.86 17.19
N THR A 258 6.76 -9.70 18.33
CA THR A 258 5.74 -8.68 18.54
C THR A 258 6.21 -7.65 19.55
N GLY A 259 5.92 -6.37 19.28
CA GLY A 259 6.39 -5.27 20.12
C GLY A 259 5.50 -4.03 20.04
N GLY A 260 5.89 -3.00 20.81
CA GLY A 260 5.16 -1.75 20.95
C GLY A 260 4.11 -1.78 22.06
N GLU A 261 3.39 -0.67 22.24
CA GLU A 261 2.43 -0.48 23.35
C GLU A 261 1.29 -1.51 23.33
N ARG A 262 0.91 -1.97 22.15
CA ARG A 262 -0.18 -2.93 21.92
C ARG A 262 0.33 -4.32 21.50
N TYR A 263 1.54 -4.69 21.98
CA TYR A 263 2.16 -5.96 21.61
C TYR A 263 1.29 -7.19 21.93
N LYS A 264 0.47 -7.15 22.98
CA LYS A 264 -0.44 -8.25 23.34
C LYS A 264 -1.54 -8.45 22.32
N ASP A 265 -2.09 -7.35 21.77
CA ASP A 265 -3.17 -7.43 20.79
C ASP A 265 -2.65 -8.02 19.47
N ILE A 266 -1.51 -7.55 18.99
CA ILE A 266 -0.93 -8.10 17.76
C ILE A 266 -0.41 -9.53 17.95
N THR A 267 0.08 -9.88 19.14
CA THR A 267 0.44 -11.28 19.45
C THR A 267 -0.78 -12.18 19.34
N PHE A 268 -1.88 -11.80 19.98
CA PHE A 268 -3.12 -12.58 19.91
C PHE A 268 -3.65 -12.69 18.47
N ARG A 269 -3.60 -11.60 17.72
CA ARG A 269 -3.99 -11.61 16.30
C ARG A 269 -3.16 -12.61 15.48
N LEU A 270 -1.85 -12.62 15.67
CA LEU A 270 -0.95 -13.53 14.96
C LEU A 270 -1.08 -14.99 15.42
N GLN A 271 -1.39 -15.24 16.69
CA GLN A 271 -1.73 -16.58 17.17
C GLN A 271 -2.98 -17.11 16.48
N VAL A 272 -4.03 -16.28 16.36
CA VAL A 272 -5.26 -16.64 15.63
C VAL A 272 -4.98 -16.90 14.15
N ALA A 273 -4.04 -16.16 13.55
CA ALA A 273 -3.61 -16.39 12.17
C ALA A 273 -2.82 -17.70 11.97
N GLY A 274 -2.42 -18.37 13.04
CA GLY A 274 -1.77 -19.68 12.97
C GLY A 274 -0.24 -19.67 13.10
N VAL A 275 0.36 -18.56 13.55
CA VAL A 275 1.81 -18.55 13.85
C VAL A 275 2.09 -19.58 14.95
N PRO A 276 3.04 -20.52 14.75
CA PRO A 276 3.40 -21.51 15.76
C PRO A 276 3.92 -20.86 17.04
N GLU A 277 3.45 -21.31 18.20
CA GLU A 277 3.81 -20.73 19.51
C GLU A 277 5.33 -20.71 19.75
N LYS A 278 6.03 -21.75 19.32
CA LYS A 278 7.50 -21.86 19.42
C LYS A 278 8.28 -20.78 18.66
N ASN A 279 7.64 -20.13 17.68
CA ASN A 279 8.27 -19.09 16.85
C ASN A 279 8.07 -17.69 17.43
N PHE A 280 7.24 -17.54 18.47
CA PHE A 280 6.92 -16.24 19.05
C PHE A 280 7.98 -15.74 20.05
N SER A 281 8.23 -14.44 19.95
CA SER A 281 8.87 -13.64 21.00
C SER A 281 8.12 -12.34 21.18
N GLN A 282 8.07 -11.82 22.39
CA GLN A 282 7.35 -10.59 22.74
C GLN A 282 8.30 -9.62 23.40
N ARG A 283 8.26 -8.35 23.01
CA ARG A 283 9.05 -7.26 23.64
C ARG A 283 8.19 -6.00 23.71
N GLU A 284 7.86 -5.59 24.91
CA GLU A 284 7.12 -4.34 25.12
C GLU A 284 7.97 -3.12 24.74
N LYS A 285 9.23 -3.12 25.17
CA LYS A 285 10.15 -2.00 24.95
C LYS A 285 10.87 -2.13 23.61
N LEU A 286 10.95 -1.03 22.85
CA LEU A 286 11.57 -1.02 21.53
C LEU A 286 13.11 -1.19 21.60
N GLU A 287 13.75 -0.83 22.71
CA GLU A 287 15.17 -1.10 22.94
C GLU A 287 15.46 -2.61 22.91
N ASP A 288 14.55 -3.40 23.49
CA ASP A 288 14.66 -4.86 23.49
C ASP A 288 14.37 -5.44 22.10
N VAL A 289 13.56 -4.75 21.27
CA VAL A 289 13.29 -5.13 19.88
C VAL A 289 14.56 -5.11 19.05
N VAL A 290 15.35 -4.04 19.09
CA VAL A 290 16.61 -3.93 18.34
C VAL A 290 17.58 -5.02 18.75
N SER A 291 17.71 -5.26 20.06
CA SER A 291 18.57 -6.30 20.58
C SER A 291 18.14 -7.71 20.16
N PHE A 292 16.83 -7.94 20.02
CA PHE A 292 16.29 -9.22 19.57
C PHE A 292 16.48 -9.43 18.07
N ILE A 293 16.31 -8.39 17.23
CA ILE A 293 16.53 -8.46 15.78
C ILE A 293 17.92 -9.01 15.47
N LYS A 294 18.96 -8.60 16.20
CA LYS A 294 20.34 -9.09 16.01
C LYS A 294 20.47 -10.60 16.23
N GLN A 295 19.58 -11.19 17.02
CA GLN A 295 19.59 -12.61 17.38
C GLN A 295 18.63 -13.46 16.54
N MET A 296 17.87 -12.85 15.63
CA MET A 296 16.95 -13.59 14.76
C MET A 296 17.68 -14.58 13.85
N PRO A 297 17.08 -15.76 13.55
CA PRO A 297 17.77 -16.84 12.87
C PRO A 297 18.03 -16.62 11.37
N THR A 298 17.39 -15.60 10.77
CA THR A 298 17.50 -15.31 9.34
C THR A 298 18.29 -14.02 9.08
N ASN A 299 18.86 -13.89 7.89
CA ASN A 299 19.56 -12.67 7.48
C ASN A 299 18.58 -11.56 7.10
N HIS A 300 17.40 -11.92 6.53
CA HIS A 300 16.33 -10.98 6.23
C HIS A 300 15.37 -10.85 7.41
N VAL A 301 15.07 -9.62 7.79
CA VAL A 301 14.08 -9.29 8.83
C VAL A 301 13.13 -8.21 8.28
N TYR A 302 11.85 -8.53 8.22
CA TYR A 302 10.82 -7.53 7.92
C TYR A 302 10.25 -6.98 9.23
N VAL A 303 10.23 -5.66 9.35
CA VAL A 303 9.65 -4.94 10.50
C VAL A 303 8.44 -4.15 10.03
N LEU A 304 7.25 -4.62 10.34
CA LEU A 304 6.00 -3.92 10.09
C LEU A 304 5.65 -3.10 11.33
N ALA A 305 5.51 -1.79 11.19
CA ALA A 305 5.34 -0.93 12.34
C ALA A 305 4.33 0.19 12.07
N THR A 306 3.54 0.56 13.08
CA THR A 306 2.70 1.76 13.03
C THR A 306 3.56 3.03 13.09
N TYR A 307 2.99 4.17 12.76
CA TYR A 307 3.73 5.40 12.54
C TYR A 307 4.63 5.80 13.70
N THR A 308 4.09 5.85 14.93
CA THR A 308 4.91 6.23 16.09
C THR A 308 5.95 5.15 16.46
N ALA A 309 5.65 3.88 16.20
CA ALA A 309 6.63 2.81 16.38
C ALA A 309 7.78 2.91 15.37
N VAL A 310 7.51 3.30 14.10
CA VAL A 310 8.55 3.61 13.12
C VAL A 310 9.44 4.74 13.60
N LEU A 311 8.86 5.85 14.07
CA LEU A 311 9.61 7.02 14.56
C LEU A 311 10.52 6.66 15.75
N GLN A 312 9.96 5.95 16.72
CA GLN A 312 10.69 5.52 17.92
C GLN A 312 11.83 4.55 17.58
N LEU A 313 11.54 3.55 16.71
CA LEU A 313 12.56 2.60 16.28
C LEU A 313 13.69 3.28 15.50
N ARG A 314 13.37 4.20 14.59
CA ARG A 314 14.38 4.97 13.85
C ARG A 314 15.26 5.82 14.76
N LYS A 315 14.66 6.45 15.77
CA LYS A 315 15.42 7.21 16.76
C LYS A 315 16.44 6.32 17.46
N LEU A 316 16.02 5.14 17.94
CA LEU A 316 16.92 4.17 18.57
C LEU A 316 18.02 3.69 17.64
N LEU A 317 17.70 3.41 16.39
CA LEU A 317 18.66 2.97 15.37
C LEU A 317 19.68 4.09 15.04
N SER A 318 19.25 5.35 15.05
CA SER A 318 20.13 6.50 14.88
C SER A 318 21.06 6.68 16.09
N GLU A 319 20.53 6.58 17.32
CA GLU A 319 21.32 6.66 18.56
C GLU A 319 22.38 5.54 18.65
N GLN A 320 22.09 4.38 18.05
CA GLN A 320 23.01 3.24 17.97
C GLN A 320 23.92 3.28 16.72
N GLY A 321 23.81 4.29 15.86
CA GLY A 321 24.67 4.51 14.69
C GLY A 321 24.34 3.67 13.45
N TYR A 322 23.17 2.97 13.39
CA TYR A 322 22.76 2.18 12.23
C TYR A 322 22.21 3.01 11.07
N ILE A 323 21.66 4.18 11.36
CA ILE A 323 21.18 5.14 10.36
C ILE A 323 21.75 6.53 10.68
N LYS A 324 21.96 7.34 9.64
CA LYS A 324 22.27 8.75 9.84
C LYS A 324 21.06 9.44 10.45
N GLY A 325 21.26 10.14 11.56
CA GLY A 325 20.21 10.91 12.21
C GLY A 325 19.64 11.96 11.28
N GLY A 326 18.36 12.16 11.34
CA GLY A 326 17.67 13.27 10.72
C GLY A 326 16.26 12.84 10.33
N MET A 327 15.27 13.37 11.08
CA MET A 327 14.06 13.90 10.48
C MET A 327 14.34 15.39 10.35
N ASP A 328 15.18 15.77 9.39
CA ASP A 328 15.34 17.16 8.97
C ASP A 328 14.60 17.37 7.66
#